data_3cf99007408871cc4f282ce8811b6d98
#
_entry.id   3cf99007408871cc4f282ce8811b6d98
#
_cell.length_a   1.000
_cell.length_b   1.000
_cell.length_c   1.000
_cell.angle_alpha   90.00
_cell.angle_beta   90.00
_cell.angle_gamma   90.00
#
_symmetry.space_group_name_H-M   'P 1'
#
loop_
_entity.id
_entity.type
_entity.pdbx_description
1 polymer ?
#
loop_
_entity_poly.entity_id
_entity_poly.type
_entity_poly.pdbx_seq_one_letter_code
_entity_poly.pdbx_strand_id
1 'polypeptide(L)'
;MAEQDSKWSELTLLPEWEEEFCCVYRVKKYGKWVMLKSLKPEYAGKLEFQSMLEKEFDVRYNLAHPNIVMINDYEYIDGLGQCIITDNVYGSSLRELINKKEISPELLLRLQTQLPDALAYIQENHIVHRPLRPEMIMITEEGKNIKLIDVGFDQRNTLKAQDCLDDIYNYGDILKQVLEVFPSKQPLLKHIADKCTDPNPKHRFHDVQELRLAIERRSSNAIYLSIIAFIVAMSILLAWLNSRRSPEHKNQPNQPTIEQAK
;
A
#
# COMPACT_ATOMS: atom_id res chain seq x y z
N MET A 1 -8.69 -34.74 -34.90
CA MET A 1 -8.66 -35.05 -33.46
C MET A 1 -8.62 -33.72 -32.75
N ALA A 2 -9.74 -33.30 -32.14
CA ALA A 2 -9.77 -32.08 -31.36
C ALA A 2 -8.90 -32.31 -30.14
N GLU A 3 -7.87 -31.49 -29.96
CA GLU A 3 -7.15 -31.35 -28.71
C GLU A 3 -8.20 -30.99 -27.63
N GLN A 4 -8.44 -31.92 -26.72
CA GLN A 4 -9.25 -31.65 -25.55
C GLN A 4 -8.52 -30.56 -24.80
N ASP A 5 -8.97 -29.30 -24.90
CA ASP A 5 -8.47 -28.19 -24.08
C ASP A 5 -8.57 -28.64 -22.63
N SER A 6 -7.45 -29.07 -22.07
CA SER A 6 -7.41 -29.48 -20.67
C SER A 6 -7.71 -28.24 -19.83
N LYS A 7 -8.66 -28.35 -18.88
CA LYS A 7 -9.03 -27.26 -17.97
C LYS A 7 -7.79 -26.60 -17.34
N TRP A 8 -6.76 -27.41 -17.09
CA TRP A 8 -5.50 -27.01 -16.47
C TRP A 8 -4.31 -27.25 -17.38
N SER A 9 -3.42 -26.27 -17.51
CA SER A 9 -2.17 -26.39 -18.29
C SER A 9 -1.08 -25.48 -17.72
N GLU A 10 0.17 -25.75 -18.05
CA GLU A 10 1.34 -24.93 -17.70
C GLU A 10 1.51 -24.70 -16.16
N LEU A 11 1.40 -25.77 -15.37
CA LEU A 11 1.61 -25.73 -13.92
C LEU A 11 3.08 -25.44 -13.59
N THR A 12 3.33 -24.36 -12.83
CA THR A 12 4.67 -23.96 -12.38
C THR A 12 4.64 -23.67 -10.87
N LEU A 13 5.48 -24.35 -10.10
CA LEU A 13 5.68 -24.07 -8.68
C LEU A 13 6.37 -22.70 -8.51
N LEU A 14 5.95 -21.94 -7.52
CA LEU A 14 6.56 -20.67 -7.11
C LEU A 14 7.23 -20.83 -5.74
N PRO A 15 8.52 -21.20 -5.69
CA PRO A 15 9.21 -21.48 -4.43
C PRO A 15 9.31 -20.25 -3.50
N GLU A 16 9.38 -19.06 -4.08
CA GLU A 16 9.44 -17.78 -3.35
C GLU A 16 8.16 -17.48 -2.58
N TRP A 17 7.04 -18.15 -2.91
CA TRP A 17 5.73 -18.00 -2.28
C TRP A 17 5.36 -19.21 -1.44
N GLU A 18 6.30 -20.13 -1.28
CA GLU A 18 6.10 -21.33 -0.48
C GLU A 18 5.89 -20.96 1.00
N GLU A 19 4.91 -21.61 1.61
CA GLU A 19 4.58 -21.47 3.03
C GLU A 19 4.98 -22.72 3.80
N GLU A 20 4.83 -22.67 5.13
CA GLU A 20 5.17 -23.80 5.99
C GLU A 20 4.44 -25.08 5.59
N PHE A 21 3.12 -24.97 5.34
CA PHE A 21 2.23 -26.09 5.05
C PHE A 21 1.72 -26.14 3.61
N CYS A 22 1.91 -25.06 2.85
CA CYS A 22 1.33 -24.90 1.52
C CYS A 22 2.37 -24.62 0.46
N CYS A 23 2.09 -25.12 -0.75
CA CYS A 23 2.75 -24.72 -1.99
C CYS A 23 1.86 -23.78 -2.78
N VAL A 24 2.48 -22.84 -3.49
CA VAL A 24 1.79 -21.93 -4.40
C VAL A 24 2.27 -22.19 -5.82
N TYR A 25 1.31 -22.30 -6.74
CA TYR A 25 1.57 -22.56 -8.15
C TYR A 25 0.95 -21.47 -9.02
N ARG A 26 1.59 -21.21 -10.12
CA ARG A 26 1.01 -20.47 -11.24
C ARG A 26 0.57 -21.48 -12.30
N VAL A 27 -0.64 -21.35 -12.81
CA VAL A 27 -1.23 -22.31 -13.76
C VAL A 27 -2.19 -21.61 -14.70
N LYS A 28 -2.43 -22.18 -15.88
CA LYS A 28 -3.52 -21.74 -16.76
C LYS A 28 -4.78 -22.55 -16.51
N LYS A 29 -5.89 -21.86 -16.18
CA LYS A 29 -7.27 -22.39 -16.16
C LYS A 29 -7.99 -21.89 -17.40
N TYR A 30 -8.34 -22.77 -18.31
CA TYR A 30 -8.92 -22.40 -19.62
C TYR A 30 -8.09 -21.32 -20.35
N GLY A 31 -6.76 -21.49 -20.38
CA GLY A 31 -5.84 -20.56 -21.04
C GLY A 31 -5.56 -19.24 -20.29
N LYS A 32 -6.21 -18.95 -19.17
CA LYS A 32 -5.97 -17.77 -18.33
C LYS A 32 -5.10 -18.10 -17.12
N TRP A 33 -4.12 -17.27 -16.84
CA TRP A 33 -3.27 -17.43 -15.66
C TRP A 33 -4.06 -17.19 -14.38
N VAL A 34 -3.93 -18.15 -13.44
CA VAL A 34 -4.45 -18.08 -12.08
C VAL A 34 -3.35 -18.58 -11.13
N MET A 35 -3.55 -18.31 -9.84
CA MET A 35 -2.71 -18.84 -8.79
C MET A 35 -3.46 -19.95 -8.06
N LEU A 36 -2.74 -21.02 -7.71
CA LEU A 36 -3.24 -22.12 -6.89
C LEU A 36 -2.45 -22.18 -5.60
N LYS A 37 -3.14 -22.31 -4.47
CA LYS A 37 -2.56 -22.67 -3.18
C LYS A 37 -3.08 -24.03 -2.78
N SER A 38 -2.18 -24.99 -2.57
CA SER A 38 -2.49 -26.34 -2.10
C SER A 38 -1.62 -26.73 -0.92
N LEU A 39 -2.04 -27.73 -0.16
CA LEU A 39 -1.18 -28.32 0.88
C LEU A 39 0.02 -29.02 0.26
N LYS A 40 1.16 -28.98 0.94
CA LYS A 40 2.30 -29.82 0.61
C LYS A 40 1.93 -31.30 0.75
N PRO A 41 2.56 -32.21 -0.03
CA PRO A 41 2.22 -33.63 -0.02
C PRO A 41 2.23 -34.28 1.37
N GLU A 42 3.13 -33.88 2.26
CA GLU A 42 3.27 -34.40 3.62
C GLU A 42 2.13 -33.98 4.56
N TYR A 43 1.33 -32.96 4.18
CA TYR A 43 0.20 -32.42 4.93
C TYR A 43 -1.15 -32.73 4.27
N ALA A 44 -1.17 -33.01 2.96
CA ALA A 44 -2.37 -33.19 2.16
C ALA A 44 -3.33 -34.28 2.69
N GLY A 45 -2.78 -35.36 3.30
CA GLY A 45 -3.57 -36.44 3.89
C GLY A 45 -4.06 -36.20 5.33
N LYS A 46 -3.71 -35.06 5.95
CA LYS A 46 -4.03 -34.79 7.36
C LYS A 46 -5.24 -33.87 7.46
N LEU A 47 -6.31 -34.35 8.10
CA LEU A 47 -7.58 -33.62 8.25
C LEU A 47 -7.42 -32.22 8.88
N GLU A 48 -6.51 -32.11 9.83
CA GLU A 48 -6.21 -30.83 10.49
C GLU A 48 -5.82 -29.72 9.49
N PHE A 49 -4.88 -30.03 8.59
CA PHE A 49 -4.43 -29.06 7.59
C PHE A 49 -5.45 -28.84 6.48
N GLN A 50 -6.21 -29.88 6.11
CA GLN A 50 -7.34 -29.74 5.18
C GLN A 50 -8.37 -28.77 5.74
N SER A 51 -8.75 -28.91 7.01
CA SER A 51 -9.69 -28.01 7.68
C SER A 51 -9.15 -26.57 7.79
N MET A 52 -7.83 -26.40 7.94
CA MET A 52 -7.21 -25.08 7.93
C MET A 52 -7.30 -24.42 6.54
N LEU A 53 -7.06 -25.17 5.46
CA LEU A 53 -7.15 -24.65 4.10
C LEU A 53 -8.61 -24.29 3.73
N GLU A 54 -9.56 -25.15 4.10
CA GLU A 54 -10.99 -24.88 3.94
C GLU A 54 -11.44 -23.64 4.70
N LYS A 55 -11.00 -23.49 5.95
CA LYS A 55 -11.27 -22.30 6.75
C LYS A 55 -10.67 -21.04 6.13
N GLU A 56 -9.45 -21.10 5.59
CA GLU A 56 -8.87 -19.96 4.86
C GLU A 56 -9.76 -19.57 3.68
N PHE A 57 -10.23 -20.56 2.92
CA PHE A 57 -11.18 -20.31 1.83
C PHE A 57 -12.44 -19.62 2.36
N ASP A 58 -13.12 -20.17 3.36
CA ASP A 58 -14.37 -19.64 3.91
C ASP A 58 -14.23 -18.19 4.40
N VAL A 59 -13.13 -17.88 5.09
CA VAL A 59 -12.86 -16.52 5.60
C VAL A 59 -12.60 -15.56 4.48
N ARG A 60 -11.81 -15.94 3.46
CA ARG A 60 -11.35 -15.05 2.40
C ARG A 60 -12.31 -14.94 1.23
N TYR A 61 -13.17 -15.93 0.99
CA TYR A 61 -14.08 -15.95 -0.16
C TYR A 61 -15.02 -14.74 -0.19
N ASN A 62 -15.42 -14.26 0.98
CA ASN A 62 -16.28 -13.08 1.10
C ASN A 62 -15.54 -11.75 1.17
N LEU A 63 -14.20 -11.75 1.11
CA LEU A 63 -13.43 -10.50 1.13
C LEU A 63 -13.45 -9.84 -0.24
N ALA A 64 -13.94 -8.61 -0.27
CA ALA A 64 -13.95 -7.78 -1.46
C ALA A 64 -13.25 -6.46 -1.20
N HIS A 65 -11.96 -6.38 -1.50
CA HIS A 65 -11.17 -5.15 -1.35
C HIS A 65 -10.25 -4.96 -2.56
N PRO A 66 -10.13 -3.73 -3.11
CA PRO A 66 -9.34 -3.49 -4.32
C PRO A 66 -7.85 -3.82 -4.16
N ASN A 67 -7.33 -3.79 -2.94
CA ASN A 67 -5.92 -4.05 -2.66
C ASN A 67 -5.64 -5.42 -2.02
N ILE A 68 -6.61 -6.33 -2.03
CA ILE A 68 -6.46 -7.73 -1.61
C ILE A 68 -6.82 -8.62 -2.79
N VAL A 69 -6.04 -9.68 -3.01
CA VAL A 69 -6.35 -10.65 -4.06
C VAL A 69 -7.55 -11.49 -3.63
N MET A 70 -8.57 -11.50 -4.46
CA MET A 70 -9.80 -12.26 -4.24
C MET A 70 -9.57 -13.74 -4.49
N ILE A 71 -10.27 -14.58 -3.72
CA ILE A 71 -10.42 -16.00 -4.01
C ILE A 71 -11.53 -16.15 -5.03
N ASN A 72 -11.26 -16.90 -6.09
CA ASN A 72 -12.22 -17.18 -7.15
C ASN A 72 -12.95 -18.50 -6.96
N ASP A 73 -12.24 -19.50 -6.41
CA ASP A 73 -12.77 -20.86 -6.37
C ASP A 73 -12.01 -21.74 -5.35
N TYR A 74 -12.60 -22.91 -5.01
CA TYR A 74 -12.00 -23.95 -4.20
C TYR A 74 -12.29 -25.30 -4.84
N GLU A 75 -11.29 -25.88 -5.50
CA GLU A 75 -11.48 -27.08 -6.33
C GLU A 75 -10.48 -28.16 -5.98
N TYR A 76 -10.92 -29.43 -6.16
CA TYR A 76 -10.01 -30.55 -6.14
C TYR A 76 -9.29 -30.68 -7.49
N ILE A 77 -7.97 -30.76 -7.45
CA ILE A 77 -7.11 -30.90 -8.65
C ILE A 77 -6.27 -32.17 -8.49
N ASP A 78 -6.34 -33.03 -9.50
CA ASP A 78 -5.59 -34.30 -9.49
C ASP A 78 -4.08 -34.05 -9.29
N GLY A 79 -3.51 -34.75 -8.33
CA GLY A 79 -2.11 -34.63 -7.94
C GLY A 79 -1.78 -33.48 -6.96
N LEU A 80 -2.69 -32.53 -6.75
CA LEU A 80 -2.51 -31.40 -5.81
C LEU A 80 -3.48 -31.45 -4.62
N GLY A 81 -4.61 -32.17 -4.76
CA GLY A 81 -5.67 -32.18 -3.75
C GLY A 81 -6.57 -30.95 -3.82
N GLN A 82 -7.12 -30.55 -2.68
CA GLN A 82 -7.92 -29.32 -2.60
C GLN A 82 -7.04 -28.08 -2.76
N CYS A 83 -7.48 -27.16 -3.60
CA CYS A 83 -6.76 -25.95 -3.95
C CYS A 83 -7.64 -24.71 -3.81
N ILE A 84 -7.09 -23.66 -3.22
CA ILE A 84 -7.63 -22.31 -3.31
C ILE A 84 -7.16 -21.70 -4.62
N ILE A 85 -8.07 -21.13 -5.38
CA ILE A 85 -7.80 -20.52 -6.68
C ILE A 85 -8.00 -19.01 -6.57
N THR A 86 -6.98 -18.25 -6.98
CA THR A 86 -7.04 -16.78 -6.97
C THR A 86 -6.65 -16.22 -8.34
N ASP A 87 -6.94 -14.93 -8.55
CA ASP A 87 -6.42 -14.23 -9.72
C ASP A 87 -4.89 -14.20 -9.72
N ASN A 88 -4.31 -14.30 -10.92
CA ASN A 88 -2.89 -14.01 -11.09
C ASN A 88 -2.66 -12.49 -11.06
N VAL A 89 -1.73 -12.04 -10.24
CA VAL A 89 -1.32 -10.63 -10.20
C VAL A 89 -0.14 -10.43 -11.14
N TYR A 90 -0.34 -9.63 -12.18
CA TYR A 90 0.72 -9.24 -13.12
C TYR A 90 1.47 -8.04 -12.53
N GLY A 91 2.73 -8.25 -12.18
CA GLY A 91 3.56 -7.24 -11.55
C GLY A 91 4.77 -7.84 -10.84
N SER A 92 5.43 -7.02 -10.05
CA SER A 92 6.58 -7.42 -9.22
C SER A 92 6.23 -7.35 -7.74
N SER A 93 6.88 -8.20 -6.94
CA SER A 93 6.76 -8.07 -5.48
C SER A 93 7.49 -6.80 -5.00
N LEU A 94 7.03 -6.24 -3.88
CA LEU A 94 7.71 -5.11 -3.26
C LEU A 94 9.17 -5.49 -2.90
N ARG A 95 9.42 -6.73 -2.49
CA ARG A 95 10.77 -7.24 -2.24
C ARG A 95 11.67 -7.12 -3.46
N GLU A 96 11.16 -7.52 -4.62
CA GLU A 96 11.90 -7.43 -5.88
C GLU A 96 12.24 -5.97 -6.23
N LEU A 97 11.27 -5.05 -6.08
CA LEU A 97 11.48 -3.63 -6.34
C LEU A 97 12.47 -2.98 -5.35
N ILE A 98 12.44 -3.38 -4.06
CA ILE A 98 13.43 -2.95 -3.07
C ILE A 98 14.83 -3.43 -3.48
N ASN A 99 14.97 -4.70 -3.85
CA ASN A 99 16.27 -5.27 -4.25
C ASN A 99 16.84 -4.60 -5.50
N LYS A 100 15.99 -4.25 -6.46
CA LYS A 100 16.34 -3.51 -7.68
C LYS A 100 16.50 -2.01 -7.46
N LYS A 101 16.13 -1.48 -6.29
CA LYS A 101 16.05 -0.04 -5.98
C LYS A 101 15.12 0.73 -6.92
N GLU A 102 14.04 0.10 -7.36
CA GLU A 102 13.06 0.63 -8.31
C GLU A 102 11.81 1.15 -7.58
N ILE A 103 12.00 2.01 -6.58
CA ILE A 103 10.90 2.62 -5.83
C ILE A 103 10.57 3.98 -6.43
N SER A 104 9.41 4.08 -7.07
CA SER A 104 8.90 5.34 -7.62
C SER A 104 8.18 6.19 -6.58
N PRO A 105 8.05 7.52 -6.79
CA PRO A 105 7.22 8.38 -5.94
C PRO A 105 5.75 7.93 -5.90
N GLU A 106 5.22 7.43 -7.02
CA GLU A 106 3.87 6.91 -7.10
C GLU A 106 3.69 5.66 -6.23
N LEU A 107 4.62 4.71 -6.29
CA LEU A 107 4.60 3.53 -5.42
C LEU A 107 4.68 3.93 -3.95
N LEU A 108 5.55 4.90 -3.61
CA LEU A 108 5.65 5.40 -2.24
C LEU A 108 4.31 5.99 -1.75
N LEU A 109 3.57 6.70 -2.61
CA LEU A 109 2.23 7.20 -2.30
C LEU A 109 1.24 6.04 -2.12
N ARG A 110 1.28 5.00 -2.97
CA ARG A 110 0.41 3.83 -2.84
C ARG A 110 0.66 3.08 -1.53
N LEU A 111 1.91 2.94 -1.10
CA LEU A 111 2.26 2.34 0.19
C LEU A 111 1.70 3.12 1.39
N GLN A 112 1.53 4.43 1.26
CA GLN A 112 0.94 5.28 2.31
C GLN A 112 -0.58 5.23 2.34
N THR A 113 -1.23 4.97 1.21
CA THR A 113 -2.68 5.04 1.09
C THR A 113 -3.32 3.66 1.02
N GLN A 114 -2.90 2.84 0.07
CA GLN A 114 -3.56 1.56 -0.23
C GLN A 114 -3.20 0.45 0.76
N LEU A 115 -1.96 0.41 1.26
CA LEU A 115 -1.56 -0.64 2.19
C LEU A 115 -2.22 -0.49 3.57
N PRO A 116 -2.23 0.70 4.21
CA PRO A 116 -2.99 0.90 5.44
C PRO A 116 -4.50 0.69 5.25
N ASP A 117 -5.05 1.01 4.07
CA ASP A 117 -6.45 0.79 3.76
C ASP A 117 -6.81 -0.70 3.73
N ALA A 118 -5.97 -1.51 3.08
CA ALA A 118 -6.12 -2.96 3.07
C ALA A 118 -5.99 -3.58 4.48
N LEU A 119 -5.03 -3.12 5.28
CA LEU A 119 -4.85 -3.58 6.67
C LEU A 119 -6.05 -3.19 7.55
N ALA A 120 -6.58 -1.97 7.42
CA ALA A 120 -7.78 -1.55 8.12
C ALA A 120 -8.97 -2.47 7.79
N TYR A 121 -9.16 -2.77 6.51
CA TYR A 121 -10.22 -3.68 6.07
C TYR A 121 -10.07 -5.09 6.67
N ILE A 122 -8.84 -5.63 6.74
CA ILE A 122 -8.56 -6.93 7.36
C ILE A 122 -8.91 -6.90 8.85
N GLN A 123 -8.52 -5.85 9.57
CA GLN A 123 -8.79 -5.70 11.00
C GLN A 123 -10.29 -5.49 11.29
N GLU A 124 -10.99 -4.70 10.48
CA GLU A 124 -12.44 -4.48 10.58
C GLU A 124 -13.24 -5.77 10.35
N ASN A 125 -12.76 -6.66 9.51
CA ASN A 125 -13.36 -7.97 9.29
C ASN A 125 -12.86 -9.05 10.29
N HIS A 126 -12.09 -8.66 11.30
CA HIS A 126 -11.56 -9.54 12.35
C HIS A 126 -10.73 -10.72 11.83
N ILE A 127 -10.03 -10.52 10.72
CA ILE A 127 -9.24 -11.57 10.08
C ILE A 127 -7.87 -11.63 10.71
N VAL A 128 -7.51 -12.81 11.17
CA VAL A 128 -6.14 -13.12 11.58
C VAL A 128 -5.35 -13.49 10.34
N HIS A 129 -4.25 -12.81 10.09
CA HIS A 129 -3.38 -13.09 8.97
C HIS A 129 -1.93 -13.23 9.42
N ARG A 130 -1.10 -13.76 8.53
CA ARG A 130 0.34 -13.88 8.77
C ARG A 130 1.01 -12.51 8.80
N PRO A 131 2.19 -12.41 9.45
CA PRO A 131 2.94 -11.16 9.47
C PRO A 131 3.16 -10.61 8.05
N LEU A 132 2.84 -9.34 7.87
CA LEU A 132 3.00 -8.65 6.60
C LEU A 132 4.48 -8.64 6.19
N ARG A 133 4.78 -9.02 4.94
CA ARG A 133 6.13 -9.07 4.39
C ARG A 133 6.17 -8.45 2.99
N PRO A 134 7.29 -7.84 2.56
CA PRO A 134 7.40 -7.26 1.22
C PRO A 134 7.15 -8.24 0.07
N GLU A 135 7.38 -9.54 0.29
CA GLU A 135 7.13 -10.61 -0.69
C GLU A 135 5.63 -10.79 -0.98
N MET A 136 4.76 -10.51 0.01
CA MET A 136 3.31 -10.65 -0.07
C MET A 136 2.62 -9.40 -0.64
N ILE A 137 3.38 -8.35 -0.95
CA ILE A 137 2.88 -7.10 -1.51
C ILE A 137 3.25 -7.04 -2.98
N MET A 138 2.29 -7.32 -3.84
CA MET A 138 2.47 -7.20 -5.29
C MET A 138 2.15 -5.80 -5.77
N ILE A 139 2.95 -5.30 -6.69
CA ILE A 139 2.77 -4.01 -7.35
C ILE A 139 2.40 -4.30 -8.80
N THR A 140 1.18 -3.95 -9.19
CA THR A 140 0.67 -4.23 -10.54
C THR A 140 1.45 -3.45 -11.60
N GLU A 141 1.62 -4.04 -12.78
CA GLU A 141 2.26 -3.36 -13.93
C GLU A 141 1.49 -2.11 -14.32
N GLU A 142 0.18 -2.24 -14.42
CA GLU A 142 -0.72 -1.13 -14.71
C GLU A 142 -1.14 -0.42 -13.43
N GLY A 143 -1.00 0.91 -13.39
CA GLY A 143 -1.45 1.78 -12.31
C GLY A 143 -0.67 1.65 -11.00
N LYS A 144 0.38 0.81 -10.95
CA LYS A 144 1.23 0.59 -9.76
C LYS A 144 0.44 0.39 -8.47
N ASN A 145 -0.73 -0.28 -8.57
CA ASN A 145 -1.57 -0.54 -7.41
C ASN A 145 -1.02 -1.69 -6.57
N ILE A 146 -1.25 -1.60 -5.26
CA ILE A 146 -0.88 -2.66 -4.32
C ILE A 146 -1.93 -3.76 -4.37
N LYS A 147 -1.47 -5.01 -4.33
CA LYS A 147 -2.28 -6.21 -4.12
C LYS A 147 -1.63 -7.10 -3.06
N LEU A 148 -2.31 -7.30 -1.94
CA LEU A 148 -1.92 -8.32 -0.96
C LEU A 148 -2.35 -9.69 -1.47
N ILE A 149 -1.40 -10.62 -1.61
CA ILE A 149 -1.65 -11.93 -2.22
C ILE A 149 -1.92 -13.03 -1.21
N ASP A 150 -1.45 -12.87 0.02
CA ASP A 150 -1.67 -13.83 1.09
C ASP A 150 -2.27 -13.13 2.31
N VAL A 151 -3.55 -13.38 2.53
CA VAL A 151 -4.29 -12.87 3.67
C VAL A 151 -4.88 -14.10 4.39
N GLY A 152 -4.12 -14.64 5.33
CA GLY A 152 -4.69 -15.47 6.34
C GLY A 152 -4.78 -16.97 6.17
N PHE A 153 -3.70 -17.72 6.41
CA PHE A 153 -3.76 -19.09 6.88
C PHE A 153 -3.29 -19.09 8.35
N ASP A 154 -4.24 -19.08 9.29
CA ASP A 154 -3.94 -19.10 10.72
C ASP A 154 -4.91 -20.03 11.46
N GLN A 155 -4.41 -20.79 12.42
CA GLN A 155 -5.23 -21.67 13.27
C GLN A 155 -6.14 -20.89 14.22
N ARG A 156 -5.79 -19.65 14.53
CA ARG A 156 -6.53 -18.81 15.47
C ARG A 156 -7.82 -18.28 14.85
N ASN A 157 -8.85 -18.20 15.67
CA ASN A 157 -10.18 -17.75 15.26
C ASN A 157 -10.47 -16.30 15.66
N THR A 158 -9.59 -15.67 16.42
CA THR A 158 -9.88 -14.37 17.04
C THR A 158 -8.68 -13.45 16.89
N LEU A 159 -8.92 -12.31 16.26
CA LEU A 159 -7.97 -11.20 16.19
C LEU A 159 -7.76 -10.62 17.59
N LYS A 160 -6.50 -10.47 18.00
CA LYS A 160 -6.10 -9.88 19.27
C LYS A 160 -5.56 -8.49 19.06
N ALA A 161 -5.61 -7.65 20.08
CA ALA A 161 -4.98 -6.32 20.05
C ALA A 161 -3.46 -6.38 19.70
N GLN A 162 -2.78 -7.47 20.09
CA GLN A 162 -1.38 -7.67 19.73
C GLN A 162 -1.19 -7.85 18.21
N ASP A 163 -2.08 -8.53 17.52
CA ASP A 163 -2.01 -8.72 16.06
C ASP A 163 -2.07 -7.36 15.35
N CYS A 164 -2.93 -6.45 15.81
CA CYS A 164 -3.01 -5.09 15.27
C CYS A 164 -1.70 -4.29 15.49
N LEU A 165 -1.06 -4.47 16.65
CA LEU A 165 0.23 -3.84 16.93
C LEU A 165 1.37 -4.43 16.10
N ASP A 166 1.30 -5.72 15.80
CA ASP A 166 2.26 -6.41 14.94
C ASP A 166 2.12 -5.97 13.48
N ASP A 167 0.90 -5.74 13.00
CA ASP A 167 0.65 -5.16 11.67
C ASP A 167 1.26 -3.77 11.52
N ILE A 168 1.08 -2.93 12.54
CA ILE A 168 1.66 -1.59 12.57
C ILE A 168 3.18 -1.67 12.55
N TYR A 169 3.77 -2.57 13.34
CA TYR A 169 5.20 -2.77 13.36
C TYR A 169 5.72 -3.22 12.00
N ASN A 170 5.10 -4.23 11.40
CA ASN A 170 5.48 -4.76 10.09
C ASN A 170 5.34 -3.71 8.99
N TYR A 171 4.26 -2.91 9.01
CA TYR A 171 4.11 -1.78 8.09
C TYR A 171 5.26 -0.78 8.23
N GLY A 172 5.62 -0.41 9.46
CA GLY A 172 6.73 0.51 9.74
C GLY A 172 8.07 -0.04 9.27
N ASP A 173 8.33 -1.34 9.48
CA ASP A 173 9.54 -2.01 9.04
C ASP A 173 9.64 -2.04 7.50
N ILE A 174 8.56 -2.37 6.81
CA ILE A 174 8.48 -2.32 5.35
C ILE A 174 8.76 -0.90 4.86
N LEU A 175 8.15 0.10 5.49
CA LEU A 175 8.36 1.49 5.09
C LEU A 175 9.83 1.93 5.29
N LYS A 176 10.51 1.46 6.35
CA LYS A 176 11.95 1.70 6.54
C LYS A 176 12.77 1.11 5.41
N GLN A 177 12.55 -0.17 5.07
CA GLN A 177 13.25 -0.83 3.97
C GLN A 177 13.08 -0.09 2.62
N VAL A 178 11.86 0.40 2.35
CA VAL A 178 11.56 1.21 1.15
C VAL A 178 12.31 2.54 1.19
N LEU A 179 12.30 3.24 2.33
CA LEU A 179 12.95 4.54 2.48
C LEU A 179 14.48 4.48 2.41
N GLU A 180 15.09 3.35 2.74
CA GLU A 180 16.54 3.13 2.62
C GLU A 180 17.00 3.17 1.15
N VAL A 181 16.16 2.69 0.23
CA VAL A 181 16.48 2.62 -1.20
C VAL A 181 15.86 3.77 -2.00
N PHE A 182 14.95 4.55 -1.41
CA PHE A 182 14.30 5.68 -2.07
C PHE A 182 15.27 6.85 -2.26
N PRO A 183 15.36 7.45 -3.47
CA PRO A 183 16.43 8.40 -3.81
C PRO A 183 16.35 9.73 -3.06
N SER A 184 15.20 10.10 -2.50
CA SER A 184 15.01 11.39 -1.81
C SER A 184 14.67 11.21 -0.35
N LYS A 185 15.14 12.13 0.50
CA LYS A 185 14.81 12.11 1.93
C LYS A 185 13.32 12.38 2.15
N GLN A 186 12.70 11.53 2.92
CA GLN A 186 11.29 11.60 3.30
C GLN A 186 11.13 11.71 4.83
N PRO A 187 11.46 12.87 5.43
CA PRO A 187 11.54 12.99 6.90
C PRO A 187 10.20 12.72 7.59
N LEU A 188 9.08 13.06 6.96
CA LEU A 188 7.75 12.81 7.52
C LEU A 188 7.42 11.32 7.56
N LEU A 189 7.71 10.60 6.47
CA LEU A 189 7.49 9.15 6.39
C LEU A 189 8.44 8.39 7.30
N LYS A 190 9.69 8.84 7.39
CA LYS A 190 10.64 8.28 8.34
C LYS A 190 10.12 8.38 9.78
N HIS A 191 9.58 9.53 10.18
CA HIS A 191 8.98 9.68 11.51
C HIS A 191 7.79 8.75 11.74
N ILE A 192 6.93 8.52 10.72
CA ILE A 192 5.83 7.53 10.80
C ILE A 192 6.42 6.13 10.98
N ALA A 193 7.40 5.75 10.15
CA ALA A 193 8.05 4.45 10.23
C ALA A 193 8.71 4.23 11.60
N ASP A 194 9.41 5.24 12.13
CA ASP A 194 10.04 5.19 13.44
C ASP A 194 9.00 5.05 14.57
N LYS A 195 7.87 5.77 14.50
CA LYS A 195 6.77 5.59 15.45
C LYS A 195 6.14 4.20 15.36
N CYS A 196 5.92 3.66 14.17
CA CYS A 196 5.38 2.31 13.99
C CYS A 196 6.29 1.24 14.62
N THR A 197 7.60 1.41 14.54
CA THR A 197 8.59 0.44 15.00
C THR A 197 9.24 0.82 16.34
N ASP A 198 8.62 1.70 17.14
CA ASP A 198 9.13 2.05 18.47
C ASP A 198 9.28 0.78 19.32
N PRO A 199 10.42 0.58 20.01
CA PRO A 199 10.62 -0.57 20.88
C PRO A 199 9.55 -0.74 21.95
N ASN A 200 9.00 0.36 22.45
CA ASN A 200 7.88 0.33 23.38
C ASN A 200 6.54 0.33 22.62
N PRO A 201 5.77 -0.77 22.64
CA PRO A 201 4.49 -0.85 21.94
C PRO A 201 3.49 0.25 22.30
N LYS A 202 3.57 0.81 23.52
CA LYS A 202 2.69 1.91 23.97
C LYS A 202 2.94 3.23 23.24
N HIS A 203 4.10 3.39 22.62
CA HIS A 203 4.45 4.58 21.84
C HIS A 203 4.06 4.45 20.36
N ARG A 204 3.70 3.24 19.90
CA ARG A 204 3.23 3.00 18.53
C ARG A 204 1.84 3.57 18.34
N PHE A 205 1.35 3.52 17.12
CA PHE A 205 -0.09 3.67 16.85
C PHE A 205 -0.84 2.48 17.48
N HIS A 206 -2.06 2.71 17.96
CA HIS A 206 -2.85 1.65 18.60
C HIS A 206 -3.50 0.72 17.58
N ASP A 207 -3.88 1.27 16.43
CA ASP A 207 -4.50 0.56 15.33
C ASP A 207 -4.17 1.24 13.99
N VAL A 208 -4.58 0.60 12.92
CA VAL A 208 -4.34 1.10 11.56
C VAL A 208 -5.15 2.37 11.27
N GLN A 209 -6.28 2.60 11.93
CA GLN A 209 -7.07 3.82 11.76
C GLN A 209 -6.32 5.05 12.30
N GLU A 210 -5.69 4.93 13.48
CA GLU A 210 -4.83 6.00 14.01
C GLU A 210 -3.64 6.28 13.06
N LEU A 211 -3.03 5.24 12.52
CA LEU A 211 -1.96 5.36 11.52
C LEU A 211 -2.45 6.10 10.26
N ARG A 212 -3.59 5.71 9.69
CA ARG A 212 -4.21 6.38 8.52
C ARG A 212 -4.44 7.86 8.77
N LEU A 213 -5.06 8.20 9.89
CA LEU A 213 -5.30 9.58 10.28
C LEU A 213 -4.00 10.39 10.43
N ALA A 214 -2.93 9.77 10.93
CA ALA A 214 -1.64 10.43 11.05
C ALA A 214 -1.01 10.72 9.68
N ILE A 215 -1.15 9.80 8.72
CA ILE A 215 -0.69 9.99 7.34
C ILE A 215 -1.50 11.11 6.66
N GLU A 216 -2.83 11.08 6.75
CA GLU A 216 -3.73 12.03 6.12
C GLU A 216 -3.56 13.46 6.67
N ARG A 217 -3.50 13.62 8.00
CA ARG A 217 -3.29 14.94 8.65
C ARG A 217 -1.99 15.59 8.20
N ARG A 218 -0.93 14.81 8.01
CA ARG A 218 0.36 15.33 7.55
C ARG A 218 0.34 15.74 6.10
N SER A 219 -0.34 14.98 5.25
CA SER A 219 -0.54 15.34 3.85
C SER A 219 -1.31 16.66 3.73
N SER A 220 -2.41 16.80 4.47
CA SER A 220 -3.21 18.03 4.49
C SER A 220 -2.42 19.24 4.99
N ASN A 221 -1.68 19.10 6.10
CA ASN A 221 -0.87 20.20 6.64
C ASN A 221 0.21 20.68 5.66
N ALA A 222 0.85 19.78 4.92
CA ALA A 222 1.84 20.14 3.90
C ALA A 222 1.19 20.94 2.76
N ILE A 223 -0.03 20.58 2.34
CA ILE A 223 -0.79 21.31 1.33
C ILE A 223 -1.16 22.71 1.85
N TYR A 224 -1.70 22.82 3.06
CA TYR A 224 -2.05 24.13 3.66
C TYR A 224 -0.83 25.05 3.76
N LEU A 225 0.30 24.52 4.23
CA LEU A 225 1.54 25.30 4.33
C LEU A 225 2.02 25.78 2.95
N SER A 226 1.93 24.95 1.91
CA SER A 226 2.30 25.34 0.54
C SER A 226 1.37 26.41 -0.01
N ILE A 227 0.07 26.34 0.24
CA ILE A 227 -0.91 27.37 -0.15
C ILE A 227 -0.60 28.69 0.57
N ILE A 228 -0.36 28.66 1.87
CA ILE A 228 0.00 29.85 2.65
C ILE A 228 1.29 30.48 2.10
N ALA A 229 2.33 29.69 1.85
CA ALA A 229 3.59 30.16 1.29
C ALA A 229 3.39 30.79 -0.10
N PHE A 230 2.54 30.20 -0.94
CA PHE A 230 2.19 30.77 -2.26
C PHE A 230 1.45 32.09 -2.13
N ILE A 231 0.47 32.21 -1.22
CA ILE A 231 -0.27 33.46 -0.97
C ILE A 231 0.68 34.57 -0.50
N VAL A 232 1.60 34.25 0.42
CA VAL A 232 2.60 35.20 0.91
C VAL A 232 3.53 35.65 -0.22
N ALA A 233 4.03 34.73 -1.02
CA ALA A 233 4.90 35.05 -2.16
C ALA A 233 4.18 35.95 -3.18
N MET A 234 2.92 35.66 -3.50
CA MET A 234 2.09 36.49 -4.38
C MET A 234 1.83 37.87 -3.80
N SER A 235 1.59 37.98 -2.50
CA SER A 235 1.39 39.27 -1.83
C SER A 235 2.63 40.14 -1.90
N ILE A 236 3.81 39.57 -1.68
CA ILE A 236 5.12 40.25 -1.80
C ILE A 236 5.34 40.72 -3.25
N LEU A 237 5.07 39.85 -4.22
CA LEU A 237 5.20 40.14 -5.63
C LEU A 237 4.28 41.32 -6.04
N LEU A 238 3.02 41.32 -5.62
CA LEU A 238 2.06 42.38 -5.87
C LEU A 238 2.49 43.72 -5.23
N ALA A 239 2.96 43.68 -3.98
CA ALA A 239 3.48 44.86 -3.29
C ALA A 239 4.69 45.44 -4.03
N TRP A 240 5.61 44.59 -4.49
CA TRP A 240 6.77 45.00 -5.27
C TRP A 240 6.38 45.61 -6.64
N LEU A 241 5.44 45.00 -7.37
CA LEU A 241 4.91 45.51 -8.61
C LEU A 241 4.21 46.87 -8.42
N ASN A 242 3.43 47.01 -7.32
CA ASN A 242 2.74 48.27 -7.00
C ASN A 242 3.74 49.39 -6.61
N SER A 243 4.80 49.06 -5.87
CA SER A 243 5.88 49.98 -5.55
C SER A 243 6.62 50.50 -6.79
N ARG A 244 6.76 49.65 -7.83
CA ARG A 244 7.32 50.07 -9.11
C ARG A 244 6.38 50.92 -10.00
N ARG A 245 5.07 50.86 -9.72
CA ARG A 245 4.03 51.59 -10.47
C ARG A 245 3.73 52.99 -9.93
N SER A 246 4.30 53.40 -8.79
CA SER A 246 4.12 54.76 -8.28
C SER A 246 4.93 55.74 -9.13
N PRO A 247 4.32 56.50 -10.05
CA PRO A 247 5.05 57.53 -10.81
C PRO A 247 5.20 58.75 -9.91
N GLU A 248 6.36 59.37 -10.05
CA GLU A 248 6.66 60.74 -9.63
C GLU A 248 5.51 61.71 -9.91
N HIS A 249 4.81 62.06 -8.85
CA HIS A 249 3.95 63.24 -8.88
C HIS A 249 4.40 64.16 -7.74
N LYS A 250 5.53 64.84 -7.95
CA LYS A 250 5.90 66.02 -7.22
C LYS A 250 6.92 66.83 -8.04
N ASN A 251 6.42 67.86 -8.71
CA ASN A 251 6.97 69.19 -8.70
C ASN A 251 6.26 70.02 -9.78
N GLN A 252 5.15 70.67 -9.45
CA GLN A 252 4.77 71.91 -10.11
C GLN A 252 5.39 73.04 -9.27
N PRO A 253 6.24 73.89 -9.90
CA PRO A 253 6.73 75.11 -9.24
C PRO A 253 5.59 76.11 -9.14
N ASN A 254 5.40 76.71 -7.95
CA ASN A 254 4.51 77.84 -7.70
C ASN A 254 4.84 78.98 -8.69
N GLN A 255 3.86 79.40 -9.51
CA GLN A 255 3.88 80.64 -10.23
C GLN A 255 3.68 81.84 -9.27
N PRO A 256 4.49 82.89 -9.35
CA PRO A 256 4.31 84.07 -8.53
C PRO A 256 3.07 84.86 -8.97
N THR A 257 2.23 85.24 -8.06
CA THR A 257 1.06 86.10 -8.20
C THR A 257 1.60 87.50 -8.49
N ILE A 258 1.30 88.06 -9.67
CA ILE A 258 1.58 89.48 -10.01
C ILE A 258 0.45 90.28 -9.42
N GLU A 259 0.75 91.09 -8.42
CA GLU A 259 -0.06 92.17 -7.90
C GLU A 259 -0.15 93.28 -8.92
N GLN A 260 -1.33 93.59 -9.43
CA GLN A 260 -1.53 94.87 -10.15
C GLN A 260 -2.15 95.87 -9.22
N ALA A 261 -1.35 96.93 -8.92
CA ALA A 261 -1.83 98.19 -8.35
C ALA A 261 -2.44 99.05 -9.44
N LYS A 262 -3.69 99.41 -9.29
CA LYS A 262 -4.30 100.77 -9.34
C LYS A 262 -5.82 100.61 -9.22
#